data_6d5d3b1d86e757280b3d293b9fe4fa58
#
_entry.id   6d5d3b1d86e757280b3d293b9fe4fa58
#
_cell.length_a   1.000
_cell.length_b   1.000
_cell.length_c   1.000
_cell.angle_alpha   90.00
_cell.angle_beta   90.00
_cell.angle_gamma   90.00
#
_symmetry.space_group_name_H-M   'P 1'
#
loop_
_entity.id
_entity.type
_entity.pdbx_description
1 polymer ?
#
loop_
_entity_poly.entity_id
_entity_poly.type
_entity_poly.pdbx_seq_one_letter_code
_entity_poly.pdbx_strand_id
1 'polypeptide(L)'
;MRHFSSPAYYKAGGCDLEYRGIDVSSWQGVIDWKKVADHGTEFAIIRITEAGNAIDRYFERNYAGCMEYRIPTGVYKFSYALSIDEVRREAEKVIEVLKGRKLQFPVFLDLEYSNQRRLGTEMIARLAEAFRRIIVDAGYRFGIYCNLDWYRNVISEELKKYDFWIARYPVDDNGTLIERYRPDIGVGWQYTSKGWIPGIEGYVDRDVFYKNYVAEEPSDKEKLSKEPKFVGKVTASALNVRTGAGTEYPNLREYPLLKRDNLIDVCDTREAIDGTKWYYVRIAGKYFGFVAARYIRCEMTPTSVGGEQQISINGGSQSPI
;
A
#
# COMPACT_ATOMS: atom_id res chain seq x y z
N MET A 1 34.39 8.92 3.83
CA MET A 1 33.49 8.61 2.69
C MET A 1 33.06 7.15 2.82
N ARG A 2 31.83 6.90 3.23
CA ARG A 2 31.26 5.55 3.29
C ARG A 2 30.32 5.45 2.11
N HIS A 3 30.67 4.59 1.16
CA HIS A 3 29.78 4.21 0.06
C HIS A 3 28.61 3.42 0.65
N PHE A 4 27.42 3.99 0.62
CA PHE A 4 26.18 3.24 0.75
C PHE A 4 25.88 2.66 -0.64
N SER A 5 26.11 1.37 -0.79
CA SER A 5 25.65 0.60 -1.94
C SER A 5 24.13 0.46 -1.85
N SER A 6 23.43 0.97 -2.86
CA SER A 6 22.03 0.63 -3.13
C SER A 6 21.85 -0.89 -3.14
N PRO A 7 20.71 -1.44 -2.68
CA PRO A 7 20.47 -2.86 -2.82
C PRO A 7 20.47 -3.22 -4.31
N ALA A 8 21.52 -3.92 -4.73
CA ALA A 8 21.61 -4.50 -6.05
C ALA A 8 20.47 -5.52 -6.19
N TYR A 9 19.50 -5.24 -7.05
CA TYR A 9 18.58 -6.25 -7.52
C TYR A 9 19.40 -7.33 -8.23
N TYR A 10 19.30 -8.55 -7.73
CA TYR A 10 20.06 -9.72 -8.06
C TYR A 10 20.09 -9.99 -9.57
N LYS A 11 21.26 -9.86 -10.19
CA LYS A 11 21.66 -10.68 -11.34
C LYS A 11 22.14 -12.03 -10.79
N ALA A 12 21.23 -12.93 -10.52
CA ALA A 12 21.53 -14.33 -10.35
C ALA A 12 21.07 -15.04 -11.63
N GLY A 13 21.96 -15.78 -12.28
CA GLY A 13 21.69 -16.48 -13.53
C GLY A 13 20.53 -17.49 -13.41
N GLY A 14 19.37 -17.05 -13.84
CA GLY A 14 18.13 -17.77 -14.01
C GLY A 14 17.29 -16.91 -14.94
N CYS A 15 16.47 -17.50 -15.81
CA CYS A 15 15.60 -16.80 -16.75
C CYS A 15 14.99 -15.56 -16.08
N ASP A 16 15.35 -14.38 -16.58
CA ASP A 16 14.72 -13.14 -16.17
C ASP A 16 13.23 -13.24 -16.55
N LEU A 17 12.36 -13.49 -15.56
CA LEU A 17 10.92 -13.55 -15.78
C LEU A 17 10.45 -12.14 -16.11
N GLU A 18 10.10 -11.90 -17.36
CA GLU A 18 9.46 -10.68 -17.81
C GLU A 18 8.00 -10.96 -18.11
N TYR A 19 7.12 -10.12 -17.55
CA TYR A 19 5.70 -10.14 -17.85
C TYR A 19 5.39 -8.94 -18.74
N ARG A 20 4.73 -9.18 -19.88
CA ARG A 20 4.37 -8.15 -20.85
C ARG A 20 2.90 -7.84 -20.80
N GLY A 21 2.58 -6.57 -20.61
CA GLY A 21 1.22 -6.10 -20.44
C GLY A 21 0.96 -4.74 -21.04
N ILE A 22 -0.16 -4.19 -20.63
CA ILE A 22 -0.67 -2.91 -21.05
C ILE A 22 -1.21 -2.13 -19.85
N ASP A 23 -1.22 -0.82 -19.94
CA ASP A 23 -2.10 -0.04 -19.12
C ASP A 23 -3.14 0.70 -19.97
N VAL A 24 -4.34 0.84 -19.41
CA VAL A 24 -5.51 1.32 -20.15
C VAL A 24 -6.39 2.23 -19.30
N SER A 25 -7.10 3.12 -20.00
CA SER A 25 -8.06 4.02 -19.42
C SER A 25 -9.23 4.22 -20.37
N SER A 26 -10.05 5.23 -20.12
CA SER A 26 -11.09 5.65 -21.07
C SER A 26 -10.56 6.12 -22.42
N TRP A 27 -9.25 6.40 -22.53
CA TRP A 27 -8.63 6.82 -23.80
C TRP A 27 -8.65 5.70 -24.85
N GLN A 28 -8.55 4.43 -24.46
CA GLN A 28 -8.58 3.28 -25.36
C GLN A 28 -10.00 2.90 -25.81
N GLY A 29 -11.03 3.58 -25.28
CA GLY A 29 -12.43 3.34 -25.67
C GLY A 29 -12.91 1.93 -25.33
N VAL A 30 -13.63 1.32 -26.26
CA VAL A 30 -14.15 -0.04 -26.13
C VAL A 30 -13.11 -1.06 -26.56
N ILE A 31 -12.66 -1.88 -25.62
CA ILE A 31 -11.64 -2.91 -25.82
C ILE A 31 -12.29 -4.27 -26.05
N ASP A 32 -11.83 -5.01 -27.06
CA ASP A 32 -12.11 -6.42 -27.27
C ASP A 32 -11.10 -7.28 -26.48
N TRP A 33 -11.44 -7.52 -25.23
CA TRP A 33 -10.56 -8.21 -24.28
C TRP A 33 -10.24 -9.65 -24.69
N LYS A 34 -11.10 -10.29 -25.51
CA LYS A 34 -10.78 -11.59 -26.08
C LYS A 34 -9.57 -11.51 -26.97
N LYS A 35 -9.53 -10.54 -27.89
CA LYS A 35 -8.38 -10.37 -28.78
C LYS A 35 -7.11 -9.97 -28.03
N VAL A 36 -7.24 -9.15 -27.00
CA VAL A 36 -6.13 -8.75 -26.12
C VAL A 36 -5.53 -9.99 -25.42
N ALA A 37 -6.37 -10.87 -24.88
CA ALA A 37 -5.93 -12.12 -24.26
C ALA A 37 -5.31 -13.09 -25.29
N ASP A 38 -5.96 -13.28 -26.43
CA ASP A 38 -5.47 -14.16 -27.52
C ASP A 38 -4.11 -13.68 -28.06
N HIS A 39 -3.80 -12.37 -27.97
CA HIS A 39 -2.50 -11.81 -28.32
C HIS A 39 -1.40 -12.14 -27.32
N GLY A 40 -1.73 -12.69 -26.16
CA GLY A 40 -0.77 -13.07 -25.13
C GLY A 40 -0.43 -11.95 -24.15
N THR A 41 -1.33 -11.01 -23.91
CA THR A 41 -1.19 -10.00 -22.86
C THR A 41 -1.23 -10.67 -21.50
N GLU A 42 -0.15 -10.52 -20.70
CA GLU A 42 0.03 -11.24 -19.44
C GLU A 42 -0.49 -10.49 -18.23
N PHE A 43 -0.74 -9.17 -18.34
CA PHE A 43 -1.39 -8.35 -17.32
C PHE A 43 -1.98 -7.06 -17.91
N ALA A 44 -2.86 -6.43 -17.15
CA ALA A 44 -3.38 -5.10 -17.45
C ALA A 44 -3.43 -4.23 -16.20
N ILE A 45 -2.98 -2.98 -16.29
CA ILE A 45 -3.15 -1.97 -15.24
C ILE A 45 -4.23 -0.99 -15.70
N ILE A 46 -5.33 -0.85 -14.95
CA ILE A 46 -6.53 -0.12 -15.38
C ILE A 46 -6.65 1.18 -14.58
N ARG A 47 -6.86 2.31 -15.28
CA ARG A 47 -7.18 3.57 -14.60
C ARG A 47 -8.50 3.44 -13.83
N ILE A 48 -8.45 3.73 -12.52
CA ILE A 48 -9.64 3.54 -11.68
C ILE A 48 -10.53 4.79 -11.63
N THR A 49 -9.93 6.01 -11.63
CA THR A 49 -10.71 7.26 -11.61
C THR A 49 -10.14 8.29 -12.57
N GLU A 50 -11.02 9.16 -13.04
CA GLU A 50 -10.70 10.37 -13.79
C GLU A 50 -10.47 11.57 -12.84
N ALA A 51 -10.28 12.76 -13.41
CA ALA A 51 -10.21 14.01 -12.65
C ALA A 51 -11.47 14.20 -11.79
N GLY A 52 -11.31 14.82 -10.61
CA GLY A 52 -12.41 15.03 -9.66
C GLY A 52 -12.91 13.77 -8.99
N ASN A 53 -12.14 12.67 -9.01
CA ASN A 53 -12.47 11.36 -8.43
C ASN A 53 -13.72 10.68 -9.06
N ALA A 54 -14.17 11.08 -10.24
CA ALA A 54 -15.16 10.32 -10.98
C ALA A 54 -14.57 8.96 -11.37
N ILE A 55 -15.35 7.89 -11.29
CA ILE A 55 -14.91 6.58 -11.78
C ILE A 55 -14.62 6.69 -13.27
N ASP A 56 -13.49 6.13 -13.74
CA ASP A 56 -13.21 6.08 -15.17
C ASP A 56 -14.34 5.36 -15.88
N ARG A 57 -14.90 5.99 -16.92
CA ARG A 57 -16.13 5.55 -17.60
C ARG A 57 -16.05 4.15 -18.21
N TYR A 58 -14.82 3.64 -18.45
CA TYR A 58 -14.61 2.29 -18.94
C TYR A 58 -14.05 1.33 -17.87
N PHE A 59 -13.82 1.79 -16.65
CA PHE A 59 -13.25 0.97 -15.58
C PHE A 59 -14.00 -0.35 -15.39
N GLU A 60 -15.33 -0.29 -15.22
CA GLU A 60 -16.15 -1.48 -14.98
C GLU A 60 -16.05 -2.49 -16.12
N ARG A 61 -16.11 -1.99 -17.35
CA ARG A 61 -15.97 -2.81 -18.56
C ARG A 61 -14.59 -3.44 -18.67
N ASN A 62 -13.55 -2.66 -18.43
CA ASN A 62 -12.16 -3.12 -18.51
C ASN A 62 -11.88 -4.15 -17.42
N TYR A 63 -12.29 -3.89 -16.18
CA TYR A 63 -12.14 -4.85 -15.09
C TYR A 63 -12.89 -6.16 -15.37
N ALA A 64 -14.15 -6.08 -15.80
CA ALA A 64 -14.95 -7.26 -16.16
C ALA A 64 -14.27 -8.08 -17.29
N GLY A 65 -13.76 -7.41 -18.33
CA GLY A 65 -13.05 -8.07 -19.42
C GLY A 65 -11.78 -8.77 -18.97
N CYS A 66 -10.97 -8.14 -18.12
CA CYS A 66 -9.79 -8.78 -17.54
C CYS A 66 -10.18 -10.03 -16.73
N MET A 67 -11.24 -9.97 -15.93
CA MET A 67 -11.72 -11.12 -15.14
C MET A 67 -12.22 -12.25 -16.04
N GLU A 68 -13.00 -11.94 -17.08
CA GLU A 68 -13.57 -12.91 -18.02
C GLU A 68 -12.46 -13.70 -18.73
N TYR A 69 -11.43 -13.00 -19.22
CA TYR A 69 -10.32 -13.60 -19.94
C TYR A 69 -9.11 -13.93 -19.07
N ARG A 70 -9.25 -13.85 -17.74
CA ARG A 70 -8.22 -14.23 -16.75
C ARG A 70 -6.89 -13.47 -16.92
N ILE A 71 -6.96 -12.22 -17.32
CA ILE A 71 -5.80 -11.34 -17.38
C ILE A 71 -5.51 -10.81 -15.98
N PRO A 72 -4.35 -11.11 -15.38
CA PRO A 72 -3.93 -10.54 -14.10
C PRO A 72 -4.02 -9.02 -14.11
N THR A 73 -4.62 -8.43 -13.08
CA THR A 73 -5.03 -7.03 -13.11
C THR A 73 -4.50 -6.25 -11.93
N GLY A 74 -4.03 -5.04 -12.17
CA GLY A 74 -3.81 -3.97 -11.22
C GLY A 74 -4.61 -2.73 -11.59
N VAL A 75 -4.47 -1.68 -10.80
CA VAL A 75 -5.09 -0.39 -11.10
C VAL A 75 -4.12 0.76 -10.86
N TYR A 76 -4.34 1.89 -11.53
CA TYR A 76 -3.64 3.12 -11.20
C TYR A 76 -4.60 4.28 -10.92
N LYS A 77 -4.18 5.16 -10.03
CA LYS A 77 -4.83 6.42 -9.69
C LYS A 77 -3.91 7.56 -10.07
N PHE A 78 -4.25 8.29 -11.14
CA PHE A 78 -3.60 9.57 -11.42
C PHE A 78 -3.96 10.56 -10.32
N SER A 79 -2.99 10.98 -9.52
CA SER A 79 -3.24 11.86 -8.39
C SER A 79 -3.19 13.33 -8.79
N TYR A 80 -4.25 14.06 -8.47
CA TYR A 80 -4.32 15.51 -8.58
C TYR A 80 -4.18 16.20 -7.21
N ALA A 81 -4.02 15.44 -6.13
CA ALA A 81 -4.02 15.93 -4.77
C ALA A 81 -2.86 16.89 -4.49
N LEU A 82 -3.17 18.05 -3.91
CA LEU A 82 -2.20 19.04 -3.45
C LEU A 82 -2.13 19.12 -1.90
N SER A 83 -2.96 18.34 -1.22
CA SER A 83 -3.02 18.26 0.25
C SER A 83 -3.26 16.84 0.71
N ILE A 84 -2.97 16.59 2.00
CA ILE A 84 -3.20 15.28 2.64
C ILE A 84 -4.68 14.90 2.60
N ASP A 85 -5.59 15.83 2.81
CA ASP A 85 -7.02 15.54 2.79
C ASP A 85 -7.51 15.20 1.39
N GLU A 86 -6.93 15.80 0.35
CA GLU A 86 -7.27 15.46 -1.04
C GLU A 86 -6.79 14.06 -1.40
N VAL A 87 -5.54 13.72 -1.09
CA VAL A 87 -4.99 12.38 -1.41
C VAL A 87 -5.71 11.27 -0.62
N ARG A 88 -6.18 11.57 0.59
CA ARG A 88 -7.03 10.64 1.35
C ARG A 88 -8.34 10.37 0.65
N ARG A 89 -9.04 11.42 0.21
CA ARG A 89 -10.28 11.27 -0.56
C ARG A 89 -10.05 10.48 -1.87
N GLU A 90 -8.88 10.67 -2.51
CA GLU A 90 -8.51 9.85 -3.66
C GLU A 90 -8.36 8.37 -3.29
N ALA A 91 -7.64 8.06 -2.20
CA ALA A 91 -7.45 6.69 -1.73
C ALA A 91 -8.76 6.04 -1.27
N GLU A 92 -9.58 6.75 -0.52
CA GLU A 92 -10.90 6.28 -0.06
C GLU A 92 -11.81 5.96 -1.25
N LYS A 93 -11.77 6.79 -2.30
CA LYS A 93 -12.52 6.52 -3.53
C LYS A 93 -12.02 5.27 -4.25
N VAL A 94 -10.71 5.08 -4.31
CA VAL A 94 -10.11 3.84 -4.85
C VAL A 94 -10.63 2.62 -4.09
N ILE A 95 -10.63 2.65 -2.74
CA ILE A 95 -11.12 1.54 -1.93
C ILE A 95 -12.62 1.32 -2.08
N GLU A 96 -13.40 2.39 -2.16
CA GLU A 96 -14.85 2.30 -2.44
C GLU A 96 -15.11 1.53 -3.75
N VAL A 97 -14.40 1.88 -4.82
CA VAL A 97 -14.54 1.24 -6.13
C VAL A 97 -14.03 -0.20 -6.11
N LEU A 98 -12.93 -0.46 -5.41
CA LEU A 98 -12.33 -1.80 -5.34
C LEU A 98 -13.02 -2.76 -4.37
N LYS A 99 -14.01 -2.33 -3.61
CA LYS A 99 -14.66 -3.16 -2.59
C LYS A 99 -15.15 -4.50 -3.16
N GLY A 100 -14.59 -5.59 -2.61
CA GLY A 100 -14.90 -6.96 -3.04
C GLY A 100 -14.18 -7.43 -4.31
N ARG A 101 -13.36 -6.58 -4.94
CA ARG A 101 -12.57 -6.93 -6.13
C ARG A 101 -11.20 -7.47 -5.74
N LYS A 102 -10.68 -8.40 -6.55
CA LYS A 102 -9.34 -8.96 -6.37
C LYS A 102 -8.40 -8.34 -7.40
N LEU A 103 -7.20 -7.98 -6.95
CA LEU A 103 -6.10 -7.54 -7.79
C LEU A 103 -4.91 -8.47 -7.58
N GLN A 104 -4.21 -8.83 -8.66
CA GLN A 104 -2.94 -9.52 -8.59
C GLN A 104 -1.78 -8.53 -8.55
N PHE A 105 -1.90 -7.45 -9.31
CA PHE A 105 -0.94 -6.34 -9.34
C PHE A 105 -1.33 -5.25 -8.32
N PRO A 106 -0.39 -4.36 -7.96
CA PRO A 106 -0.65 -3.27 -7.02
C PRO A 106 -1.72 -2.27 -7.47
N VAL A 107 -2.16 -1.48 -6.50
CA VAL A 107 -2.74 -0.15 -6.72
C VAL A 107 -1.56 0.81 -6.84
N PHE A 108 -1.33 1.35 -8.03
CA PHE A 108 -0.28 2.33 -8.27
C PHE A 108 -0.79 3.76 -8.06
N LEU A 109 -0.09 4.51 -7.20
CA LEU A 109 -0.25 5.94 -7.12
C LEU A 109 0.57 6.58 -8.25
N ASP A 110 -0.09 7.21 -9.18
CA ASP A 110 0.53 7.88 -10.32
C ASP A 110 0.85 9.33 -9.96
N LEU A 111 2.16 9.60 -9.85
CA LEU A 111 2.75 10.87 -9.44
C LEU A 111 3.48 11.52 -10.61
N GLU A 112 2.77 12.33 -11.37
CA GLU A 112 3.35 13.11 -12.50
C GLU A 112 2.65 14.47 -12.72
N TYR A 113 1.67 14.80 -11.86
CA TYR A 113 0.96 16.07 -11.99
C TYR A 113 1.88 17.26 -11.70
N SER A 114 2.07 18.12 -12.70
CA SER A 114 3.05 19.21 -12.64
C SER A 114 2.87 20.17 -11.45
N ASN A 115 1.63 20.37 -10.97
CA ASN A 115 1.38 21.21 -9.81
C ASN A 115 1.87 20.57 -8.50
N GLN A 116 1.88 19.23 -8.40
CA GLN A 116 2.44 18.54 -7.24
C GLN A 116 3.96 18.77 -7.12
N ARG A 117 4.67 18.91 -8.24
CA ARG A 117 6.11 19.18 -8.23
C ARG A 117 6.48 20.42 -7.43
N ARG A 118 5.58 21.40 -7.35
CA ARG A 118 5.77 22.66 -6.60
C ARG A 118 5.65 22.49 -5.08
N LEU A 119 5.09 21.37 -4.63
CA LEU A 119 4.91 21.09 -3.20
C LEU A 119 6.23 20.71 -2.51
N GLY A 120 7.23 20.30 -3.29
CA GLY A 120 8.51 19.79 -2.79
C GLY A 120 8.46 18.31 -2.39
N THR A 121 9.64 17.73 -2.32
CA THR A 121 9.87 16.29 -2.12
C THR A 121 9.24 15.77 -0.84
N GLU A 122 9.33 16.51 0.26
CA GLU A 122 8.77 16.12 1.56
C GLU A 122 7.24 16.00 1.53
N MET A 123 6.54 17.00 0.96
CA MET A 123 5.09 16.93 0.86
C MET A 123 4.63 15.80 -0.06
N ILE A 124 5.32 15.56 -1.17
CA ILE A 124 5.03 14.43 -2.07
C ILE A 124 5.20 13.11 -1.33
N ALA A 125 6.24 12.96 -0.50
CA ALA A 125 6.41 11.77 0.33
C ALA A 125 5.24 11.58 1.30
N ARG A 126 4.80 12.64 1.95
CA ARG A 126 3.64 12.60 2.86
C ARG A 126 2.34 12.26 2.13
N LEU A 127 2.14 12.76 0.90
CA LEU A 127 0.98 12.39 0.07
C LEU A 127 1.02 10.88 -0.26
N ALA A 128 2.16 10.38 -0.73
CA ALA A 128 2.32 8.97 -1.08
C ALA A 128 2.10 8.05 0.13
N GLU A 129 2.64 8.38 1.30
CA GLU A 129 2.42 7.61 2.53
C GLU A 129 0.97 7.65 3.02
N ALA A 130 0.29 8.79 2.89
CA ALA A 130 -1.12 8.91 3.23
C ALA A 130 -2.00 8.01 2.37
N PHE A 131 -1.76 7.99 1.06
CA PHE A 131 -2.42 7.12 0.10
C PHE A 131 -2.13 5.64 0.41
N ARG A 132 -0.84 5.29 0.52
CA ARG A 132 -0.38 3.93 0.78
C ARG A 132 -1.07 3.29 1.99
N ARG A 133 -1.14 4.01 3.10
CA ARG A 133 -1.74 3.48 4.33
C ARG A 133 -3.17 3.01 4.11
N ILE A 134 -3.99 3.81 3.44
CA ILE A 134 -5.38 3.45 3.16
C ILE A 134 -5.47 2.22 2.25
N ILE A 135 -4.62 2.17 1.22
CA ILE A 135 -4.58 1.05 0.27
C ILE A 135 -4.16 -0.26 0.96
N VAL A 136 -3.07 -0.20 1.72
CA VAL A 136 -2.51 -1.39 2.41
C VAL A 136 -3.42 -1.86 3.54
N ASP A 137 -4.01 -0.94 4.32
CA ASP A 137 -4.98 -1.27 5.38
C ASP A 137 -6.23 -1.97 4.82
N ALA A 138 -6.63 -1.64 3.58
CA ALA A 138 -7.70 -2.33 2.87
C ALA A 138 -7.26 -3.70 2.29
N GLY A 139 -5.98 -4.05 2.37
CA GLY A 139 -5.43 -5.34 1.96
C GLY A 139 -4.95 -5.42 0.53
N TYR A 140 -4.76 -4.28 -0.14
CA TYR A 140 -4.19 -4.21 -1.48
C TYR A 140 -2.69 -3.93 -1.42
N ARG A 141 -1.96 -4.41 -2.43
CA ARG A 141 -0.56 -4.03 -2.64
C ARG A 141 -0.49 -2.58 -3.10
N PHE A 142 0.59 -1.90 -2.73
CA PHE A 142 0.85 -0.53 -3.12
C PHE A 142 2.09 -0.44 -4.01
N GLY A 143 2.05 0.42 -5.01
CA GLY A 143 3.18 0.83 -5.82
C GLY A 143 3.08 2.29 -6.22
N ILE A 144 4.13 2.83 -6.80
CA ILE A 144 4.19 4.20 -7.31
C ILE A 144 4.54 4.14 -8.80
N TYR A 145 3.74 4.85 -9.61
CA TYR A 145 4.11 5.13 -10.99
C TYR A 145 4.61 6.56 -11.10
N CYS A 146 5.67 6.74 -11.84
CA CYS A 146 6.15 8.04 -12.29
C CYS A 146 7.11 7.89 -13.49
N ASN A 147 7.41 8.98 -14.17
CA ASN A 147 8.48 8.96 -15.17
C ASN A 147 9.87 9.06 -14.51
N LEU A 148 10.92 8.76 -15.29
CA LEU A 148 12.29 8.71 -14.79
C LEU A 148 12.79 10.05 -14.21
N ASP A 149 12.32 11.19 -14.75
CA ASP A 149 12.68 12.51 -14.21
C ASP A 149 12.11 12.71 -12.81
N TRP A 150 10.83 12.35 -12.61
CA TRP A 150 10.21 12.41 -11.29
C TRP A 150 10.91 11.50 -10.29
N TYR A 151 11.22 10.27 -10.66
CA TYR A 151 11.94 9.35 -9.80
C TYR A 151 13.28 9.91 -9.31
N ARG A 152 14.02 10.57 -10.21
CA ARG A 152 15.36 11.11 -9.89
C ARG A 152 15.35 12.42 -9.14
N ASN A 153 14.38 13.30 -9.45
CA ASN A 153 14.44 14.70 -9.05
C ASN A 153 13.30 15.14 -8.10
N VAL A 154 12.27 14.31 -7.92
CA VAL A 154 11.05 14.68 -7.14
C VAL A 154 10.76 13.68 -6.03
N ILE A 155 10.95 12.40 -6.29
CA ILE A 155 10.70 11.34 -5.31
C ILE A 155 11.79 11.32 -4.23
N SER A 156 11.39 11.30 -2.96
CA SER A 156 12.33 11.20 -1.84
C SER A 156 12.97 9.82 -1.74
N GLU A 157 14.16 9.74 -1.14
CA GLU A 157 14.87 8.47 -0.92
C GLU A 157 14.06 7.50 -0.05
N GLU A 158 13.28 8.00 0.90
CA GLU A 158 12.45 7.17 1.77
C GLU A 158 11.33 6.43 1.04
N LEU A 159 10.83 6.96 -0.09
CA LEU A 159 9.84 6.30 -0.92
C LEU A 159 10.45 5.22 -1.84
N LYS A 160 11.75 5.27 -2.12
CA LYS A 160 12.43 4.34 -3.05
C LYS A 160 12.49 2.89 -2.56
N LYS A 161 12.05 2.64 -1.33
CA LYS A 161 11.84 1.29 -0.79
C LYS A 161 10.60 0.58 -1.34
N TYR A 162 9.68 1.33 -1.97
CA TYR A 162 8.45 0.76 -2.54
C TYR A 162 8.64 0.30 -3.98
N ASP A 163 7.68 -0.45 -4.48
CA ASP A 163 7.64 -0.88 -5.87
C ASP A 163 7.36 0.30 -6.80
N PHE A 164 8.27 0.56 -7.74
CA PHE A 164 8.13 1.59 -8.74
C PHE A 164 7.86 1.01 -10.11
N TRP A 165 6.88 1.58 -10.80
CA TRP A 165 6.62 1.41 -12.22
C TRP A 165 7.06 2.70 -12.93
N ILE A 166 8.10 2.60 -13.77
CA ILE A 166 8.81 3.75 -14.34
C ILE A 166 8.46 3.93 -15.80
N ALA A 167 7.95 5.12 -16.18
CA ALA A 167 7.84 5.50 -17.57
C ALA A 167 9.16 6.05 -18.11
N ARG A 168 9.60 5.48 -19.21
CA ARG A 168 10.73 6.00 -19.99
C ARG A 168 10.60 5.57 -21.44
N TYR A 169 10.39 6.53 -22.31
CA TYR A 169 10.22 6.31 -23.74
C TYR A 169 11.45 6.75 -24.55
N PRO A 170 11.70 6.17 -25.73
CA PRO A 170 12.63 6.73 -26.69
C PRO A 170 12.12 8.09 -27.20
N VAL A 171 13.05 8.94 -27.67
CA VAL A 171 12.69 10.24 -28.27
C VAL A 171 11.77 10.04 -29.49
N ASP A 172 12.10 9.03 -30.29
CA ASP A 172 11.29 8.63 -31.45
C ASP A 172 10.47 7.38 -31.07
N ASP A 173 9.49 7.56 -30.17
CA ASP A 173 8.60 6.50 -29.76
C ASP A 173 7.75 6.00 -30.93
N ASN A 174 7.95 4.74 -31.31
CA ASN A 174 7.25 4.08 -32.42
C ASN A 174 6.55 2.77 -31.99
N GLY A 175 6.35 2.58 -30.68
CA GLY A 175 5.70 1.40 -30.13
C GLY A 175 6.62 0.19 -29.91
N THR A 176 7.92 0.31 -30.22
CA THR A 176 8.88 -0.79 -30.11
C THR A 176 9.65 -0.70 -28.79
N LEU A 177 9.82 -1.85 -28.11
CA LEU A 177 10.69 -1.95 -26.95
C LEU A 177 12.15 -1.82 -27.40
N ILE A 178 12.85 -0.81 -26.86
CA ILE A 178 14.26 -0.53 -27.16
C ILE A 178 15.08 -0.62 -25.88
N GLU A 179 15.80 -1.72 -25.68
CA GLU A 179 16.52 -2.09 -24.46
C GLU A 179 17.42 -0.99 -23.86
N ARG A 180 18.09 -0.17 -24.69
CA ARG A 180 18.95 0.92 -24.18
C ARG A 180 18.20 1.98 -23.37
N TYR A 181 16.87 2.02 -23.45
CA TYR A 181 16.03 2.92 -22.65
C TYR A 181 15.49 2.26 -21.39
N ARG A 182 15.72 0.97 -21.17
CA ARG A 182 15.29 0.26 -19.97
C ARG A 182 15.88 0.94 -18.73
N PRO A 183 15.07 1.36 -17.76
CA PRO A 183 15.58 1.85 -16.48
C PRO A 183 16.29 0.74 -15.73
N ASP A 184 17.34 1.10 -14.99
CA ASP A 184 18.04 0.23 -14.06
C ASP A 184 17.41 0.22 -12.65
N ILE A 185 16.19 0.71 -12.54
CA ILE A 185 15.43 0.93 -11.32
C ILE A 185 13.97 0.51 -11.53
N GLY A 186 13.26 0.29 -10.41
CA GLY A 186 11.85 -0.08 -10.42
C GLY A 186 11.61 -1.55 -10.70
N VAL A 187 10.37 -1.96 -10.55
CA VAL A 187 9.89 -3.34 -10.78
C VAL A 187 9.11 -3.48 -12.08
N GLY A 188 8.82 -2.36 -12.72
CA GLY A 188 8.11 -2.28 -14.00
C GLY A 188 8.57 -1.10 -14.83
N TRP A 189 8.45 -1.23 -16.11
CA TRP A 189 8.81 -0.23 -17.12
C TRP A 189 7.69 -0.07 -18.15
N GLN A 190 7.12 1.15 -18.20
CA GLN A 190 6.27 1.56 -19.32
C GLN A 190 7.20 2.11 -20.41
N TYR A 191 7.31 1.36 -21.51
CA TYR A 191 8.36 1.62 -22.51
C TYR A 191 7.90 2.38 -23.74
N THR A 192 6.59 2.49 -23.97
CA THR A 192 5.99 3.23 -25.08
C THR A 192 4.55 3.64 -24.77
N SER A 193 4.14 4.77 -25.31
CA SER A 193 2.73 5.21 -25.37
C SER A 193 2.10 4.99 -26.76
N LYS A 194 2.81 4.34 -27.67
CA LYS A 194 2.39 4.12 -29.06
C LYS A 194 2.36 2.64 -29.45
N GLY A 195 2.12 1.78 -28.48
CA GLY A 195 1.95 0.36 -28.74
C GLY A 195 0.69 0.08 -29.55
N TRP A 196 0.69 -1.05 -30.24
CA TRP A 196 -0.48 -1.58 -30.92
C TRP A 196 -0.76 -2.99 -30.48
N ILE A 197 -2.03 -3.29 -30.17
CA ILE A 197 -2.50 -4.62 -29.77
C ILE A 197 -3.84 -4.91 -30.45
N PRO A 198 -4.05 -6.11 -31.00
CA PRO A 198 -5.35 -6.52 -31.51
C PRO A 198 -6.43 -6.39 -30.43
N GLY A 199 -7.55 -5.77 -30.78
CA GLY A 199 -8.66 -5.54 -29.86
C GLY A 199 -8.72 -4.13 -29.25
N ILE A 200 -7.69 -3.32 -29.47
CA ILE A 200 -7.65 -1.91 -29.07
C ILE A 200 -7.57 -1.05 -30.35
N GLU A 201 -8.44 -0.06 -30.46
CA GLU A 201 -8.39 0.91 -31.54
C GLU A 201 -7.44 2.05 -31.18
N GLY A 202 -6.45 2.33 -32.04
CA GLY A 202 -5.42 3.33 -31.80
C GLY A 202 -4.24 2.83 -30.96
N TYR A 203 -3.61 3.75 -30.24
CA TYR A 203 -2.44 3.47 -29.43
C TYR A 203 -2.79 3.04 -28.00
N VAL A 204 -1.91 2.21 -27.44
CA VAL A 204 -1.98 1.76 -26.06
C VAL A 204 -0.58 1.77 -25.44
N ASP A 205 -0.52 2.13 -24.17
CA ASP A 205 0.70 2.04 -23.37
C ASP A 205 1.10 0.58 -23.19
N ARG A 206 2.41 0.29 -23.30
CA ARG A 206 2.93 -1.07 -23.13
C ARG A 206 4.00 -1.13 -22.07
N ASP A 207 3.95 -2.25 -21.33
CA ASP A 207 4.68 -2.41 -20.10
C ASP A 207 5.43 -3.74 -20.05
N VAL A 208 6.52 -3.74 -19.28
CA VAL A 208 7.23 -4.94 -18.84
C VAL A 208 7.38 -4.88 -17.33
N PHE A 209 7.00 -5.94 -16.63
CA PHE A 209 7.25 -6.11 -15.20
C PHE A 209 8.23 -7.25 -14.95
N TYR A 210 9.09 -7.08 -13.94
CA TYR A 210 10.14 -8.00 -13.55
C TYR A 210 9.81 -8.75 -12.24
N LYS A 211 8.73 -8.35 -11.57
CA LYS A 211 8.24 -8.94 -10.32
C LYS A 211 7.02 -9.79 -10.58
N ASN A 212 7.01 -11.03 -10.06
CA ASN A 212 5.90 -11.95 -10.22
C ASN A 212 4.82 -11.71 -9.16
N TYR A 213 3.92 -10.80 -9.42
CA TYR A 213 2.81 -10.53 -8.51
C TYR A 213 1.74 -11.62 -8.49
N VAL A 214 1.69 -12.49 -9.49
CA VAL A 214 0.68 -13.56 -9.59
C VAL A 214 1.01 -14.72 -8.65
N ALA A 215 2.30 -15.05 -8.49
CA ALA A 215 2.76 -16.12 -7.62
C ALA A 215 2.89 -15.69 -6.14
N GLU A 216 2.97 -14.39 -5.88
CA GLU A 216 3.08 -13.86 -4.52
C GLU A 216 1.68 -13.67 -3.91
N GLU A 217 1.42 -14.30 -2.76
CA GLU A 217 0.26 -13.90 -1.95
C GLU A 217 0.39 -12.42 -1.52
N PRO A 218 -0.71 -11.64 -1.44
CA PRO A 218 -0.65 -10.27 -0.97
C PRO A 218 -0.07 -10.20 0.45
N SER A 219 1.23 -9.92 0.56
CA SER A 219 1.96 -9.91 1.83
C SER A 219 2.01 -8.54 2.49
N ASP A 220 1.51 -7.48 1.82
CA ASP A 220 1.69 -6.08 2.24
C ASP A 220 0.78 -5.63 3.37
N LYS A 221 -0.05 -6.51 3.92
CA LYS A 221 -0.55 -6.25 5.27
C LYS A 221 0.65 -6.26 6.18
N GLU A 222 1.15 -5.10 6.57
CA GLU A 222 1.87 -4.96 7.83
C GLU A 222 0.95 -5.55 8.90
N LYS A 223 1.15 -6.86 9.16
CA LYS A 223 0.34 -7.59 10.14
C LYS A 223 0.64 -6.95 11.48
N LEU A 224 -0.28 -6.10 11.91
CA LEU A 224 -0.26 -5.63 13.29
C LEU A 224 -0.24 -6.84 14.20
N SER A 225 0.73 -6.90 15.08
CA SER A 225 0.75 -7.93 16.11
C SER A 225 -0.53 -7.81 16.94
N LYS A 226 -1.20 -8.93 17.18
CA LYS A 226 -2.33 -9.02 18.13
C LYS A 226 -1.88 -9.52 19.49
N GLU A 227 -0.60 -9.91 19.62
CA GLU A 227 -0.01 -10.36 20.88
C GLU A 227 0.33 -9.15 21.75
N PRO A 228 -0.07 -9.15 23.03
CA PRO A 228 0.24 -8.07 23.95
C PRO A 228 1.74 -7.93 24.19
N LYS A 229 2.27 -6.74 23.97
CA LYS A 229 3.65 -6.36 24.31
C LYS A 229 3.74 -5.85 25.76
N PHE A 230 2.70 -5.15 26.21
CA PHE A 230 2.57 -4.68 27.60
C PHE A 230 1.12 -4.27 27.90
N VAL A 231 0.82 -4.13 29.20
CA VAL A 231 -0.45 -3.55 29.66
C VAL A 231 -0.28 -2.06 29.82
N GLY A 232 -1.10 -1.29 29.12
CA GLY A 232 -1.13 0.16 29.17
C GLY A 232 -2.31 0.67 29.99
N LYS A 233 -2.08 1.74 30.77
CA LYS A 233 -3.10 2.44 31.55
C LYS A 233 -3.40 3.79 30.90
N VAL A 234 -4.68 4.07 30.70
CA VAL A 234 -5.15 5.33 30.13
C VAL A 234 -4.99 6.48 31.15
N THR A 235 -4.32 7.55 30.76
CA THR A 235 -4.08 8.75 31.61
C THR A 235 -5.05 9.89 31.31
N ALA A 236 -5.66 9.95 30.12
CA ALA A 236 -6.64 10.96 29.76
C ALA A 236 -8.00 10.68 30.40
N SER A 237 -8.78 11.75 30.69
CA SER A 237 -10.16 11.59 31.17
C SER A 237 -11.07 10.90 30.17
N ALA A 238 -10.82 11.12 28.88
CA ALA A 238 -11.49 10.50 27.76
C ALA A 238 -10.47 10.31 26.60
N LEU A 239 -10.40 9.12 26.03
CA LEU A 239 -9.49 8.79 24.94
C LEU A 239 -10.25 8.07 23.84
N ASN A 240 -10.28 8.65 22.66
CA ASN A 240 -10.91 8.04 21.49
C ASN A 240 -10.14 6.78 21.06
N VAL A 241 -10.88 5.72 20.77
CA VAL A 241 -10.38 4.52 20.09
C VAL A 241 -10.77 4.63 18.63
N ARG A 242 -9.78 4.59 17.75
CA ARG A 242 -9.98 4.83 16.32
C ARG A 242 -9.72 3.57 15.47
N THR A 243 -10.22 3.59 14.25
CA THR A 243 -10.03 2.48 13.30
C THR A 243 -8.63 2.47 12.66
N GLY A 244 -7.87 3.57 12.76
CA GLY A 244 -6.51 3.73 12.24
C GLY A 244 -5.65 4.64 13.11
N ALA A 245 -4.35 4.68 12.84
CA ALA A 245 -3.37 5.51 13.54
C ALA A 245 -3.43 6.96 13.02
N GLY A 246 -4.21 7.81 13.67
CA GLY A 246 -4.37 9.21 13.32
C GLY A 246 -5.72 9.79 13.79
N THR A 247 -5.79 11.11 13.95
CA THR A 247 -7.02 11.78 14.39
C THR A 247 -8.08 11.85 13.30
N GLU A 248 -7.71 11.62 12.07
CA GLU A 248 -8.54 11.57 10.88
C GLU A 248 -9.38 10.28 10.75
N TYR A 249 -8.95 9.20 11.39
CA TYR A 249 -9.70 7.96 11.36
C TYR A 249 -10.95 8.05 12.25
N PRO A 250 -12.08 7.48 11.85
CA PRO A 250 -13.28 7.46 12.67
C PRO A 250 -13.08 6.65 13.95
N ASN A 251 -13.90 6.91 14.94
CA ASN A 251 -13.91 6.11 16.15
C ASN A 251 -14.38 4.69 15.86
N LEU A 252 -13.81 3.73 16.59
CA LEU A 252 -14.22 2.34 16.54
C LEU A 252 -15.68 2.22 17.00
N ARG A 253 -16.54 1.64 16.17
CA ARG A 253 -17.98 1.60 16.40
C ARG A 253 -18.33 0.86 17.68
N GLU A 254 -17.69 -0.29 17.91
CA GLU A 254 -17.98 -1.21 19.02
C GLU A 254 -17.40 -0.72 20.34
N TYR A 255 -16.33 0.09 20.30
CA TYR A 255 -15.68 0.62 21.51
C TYR A 255 -15.06 2.00 21.23
N PRO A 256 -15.86 3.04 21.13
CA PRO A 256 -15.40 4.34 20.61
C PRO A 256 -14.53 5.16 21.59
N LEU A 257 -14.61 4.84 22.90
CA LEU A 257 -14.03 5.69 23.94
C LEU A 257 -13.50 4.87 25.12
N LEU A 258 -12.31 5.22 25.58
CA LEU A 258 -11.73 4.77 26.87
C LEU A 258 -11.75 5.90 27.88
N LYS A 259 -11.83 5.56 29.15
CA LYS A 259 -11.77 6.47 30.29
C LYS A 259 -10.43 6.35 31.04
N ARG A 260 -10.12 7.36 31.86
CA ARG A 260 -8.98 7.32 32.77
C ARG A 260 -8.98 6.01 33.57
N ASP A 261 -7.79 5.49 33.79
CA ASP A 261 -7.50 4.26 34.52
C ASP A 261 -7.97 2.96 33.83
N ASN A 262 -8.59 3.02 32.63
CA ASN A 262 -8.81 1.80 31.87
C ASN A 262 -7.47 1.12 31.56
N LEU A 263 -7.44 -0.21 31.75
CA LEU A 263 -6.31 -1.05 31.35
C LEU A 263 -6.59 -1.66 29.97
N ILE A 264 -5.59 -1.65 29.12
CA ILE A 264 -5.66 -2.15 27.74
C ILE A 264 -4.39 -2.90 27.41
N ASP A 265 -4.48 -3.92 26.57
CA ASP A 265 -3.31 -4.58 26.03
C ASP A 265 -2.75 -3.78 24.85
N VAL A 266 -1.52 -3.35 24.95
CA VAL A 266 -0.81 -2.73 23.82
C VAL A 266 -0.12 -3.83 23.02
N CYS A 267 -0.56 -4.00 21.79
CA CYS A 267 -0.12 -5.10 20.92
C CYS A 267 0.89 -4.64 19.86
N ASP A 268 0.73 -3.42 19.33
CA ASP A 268 1.65 -2.89 18.36
C ASP A 268 1.74 -1.36 18.39
N THR A 269 2.63 -0.80 17.56
CA THR A 269 2.85 0.64 17.48
C THR A 269 2.86 1.06 16.01
N ARG A 270 2.21 2.19 15.71
CA ARG A 270 2.31 2.88 14.41
C ARG A 270 2.58 4.37 14.59
N GLU A 271 3.20 4.95 13.60
CA GLU A 271 3.28 6.39 13.44
C GLU A 271 2.15 6.91 12.57
N ALA A 272 1.47 7.99 12.96
CA ALA A 272 0.56 8.72 12.12
C ALA A 272 1.33 9.52 11.05
N ILE A 273 0.62 10.06 10.06
CA ILE A 273 1.22 10.86 8.96
C ILE A 273 1.94 12.12 9.49
N ASP A 274 1.47 12.65 10.61
CA ASP A 274 2.06 13.81 11.29
C ASP A 274 3.25 13.44 12.22
N GLY A 275 3.73 12.19 12.18
CA GLY A 275 4.81 11.69 13.03
C GLY A 275 4.37 11.33 14.45
N THR A 276 3.10 11.48 14.81
CA THR A 276 2.62 11.12 16.16
C THR A 276 2.52 9.62 16.31
N LYS A 277 2.94 9.12 17.49
CA LYS A 277 2.91 7.70 17.81
C LYS A 277 1.53 7.25 18.29
N TRP A 278 1.05 6.14 17.76
CA TRP A 278 -0.20 5.48 18.09
C TRP A 278 0.05 4.03 18.48
N TYR A 279 -0.72 3.55 19.47
CA TYR A 279 -0.72 2.16 19.86
C TYR A 279 -1.90 1.42 19.26
N TYR A 280 -1.64 0.25 18.67
CA TYR A 280 -2.65 -0.72 18.35
C TYR A 280 -2.94 -1.54 19.60
N VAL A 281 -4.16 -1.49 20.05
CA VAL A 281 -4.54 -2.01 21.37
C VAL A 281 -5.67 -3.01 21.28
N ARG A 282 -5.65 -3.99 22.21
CA ARG A 282 -6.77 -4.91 22.44
C ARG A 282 -7.52 -4.47 23.68
N ILE A 283 -8.83 -4.34 23.57
CA ILE A 283 -9.72 -3.85 24.63
C ILE A 283 -10.71 -4.97 24.96
N ALA A 284 -10.92 -5.22 26.26
CA ALA A 284 -11.80 -6.28 26.77
C ALA A 284 -11.54 -7.66 26.11
N GLY A 285 -10.29 -7.94 25.76
CA GLY A 285 -9.84 -9.21 25.16
C GLY A 285 -10.25 -9.46 23.71
N LYS A 286 -11.06 -8.60 23.09
CA LYS A 286 -11.65 -8.88 21.77
C LYS A 286 -11.73 -7.72 20.78
N TYR A 287 -11.77 -6.48 21.23
CA TYR A 287 -11.86 -5.32 20.34
C TYR A 287 -10.48 -4.74 20.06
N PHE A 288 -10.20 -4.47 18.80
CA PHE A 288 -8.92 -3.92 18.39
C PHE A 288 -9.08 -2.54 17.74
N GLY A 289 -8.24 -1.59 18.13
CA GLY A 289 -8.25 -0.23 17.59
C GLY A 289 -6.98 0.53 17.92
N PHE A 290 -6.93 1.79 17.55
CA PHE A 290 -5.78 2.67 17.76
C PHE A 290 -6.08 3.76 18.79
N VAL A 291 -5.11 4.01 19.66
CA VAL A 291 -5.14 5.09 20.64
C VAL A 291 -3.85 5.90 20.58
N ALA A 292 -3.92 7.20 20.82
CA ALA A 292 -2.73 8.05 20.83
C ALA A 292 -1.80 7.65 22.00
N ALA A 293 -0.57 7.26 21.69
CA ALA A 293 0.40 6.67 22.64
C ALA A 293 0.72 7.61 23.82
N ARG A 294 0.73 8.93 23.61
CA ARG A 294 0.99 9.95 24.64
C ARG A 294 0.04 9.90 25.85
N TYR A 295 -1.11 9.25 25.69
CA TYR A 295 -2.12 9.09 26.76
C TYR A 295 -2.11 7.71 27.41
N ILE A 296 -1.09 6.89 27.14
CA ILE A 296 -0.93 5.56 27.69
C ILE A 296 0.36 5.50 28.51
N ARG A 297 0.23 5.08 29.77
CA ARG A 297 1.36 4.75 30.64
C ARG A 297 1.52 3.23 30.70
N CYS A 298 2.75 2.72 30.54
CA CYS A 298 3.04 1.31 30.73
C CYS A 298 2.87 0.94 32.22
N GLU A 299 2.08 -0.10 32.52
CA GLU A 299 1.87 -0.59 33.89
C GLU A 299 2.64 -1.90 34.12
N MET A 300 2.60 -2.84 33.17
CA MET A 300 3.30 -4.13 33.26
C MET A 300 3.74 -4.60 31.88
N THR A 301 4.94 -5.16 31.81
CA THR A 301 5.37 -5.96 30.65
C THR A 301 4.99 -7.42 30.93
N PRO A 302 4.52 -8.21 29.91
CA PRO A 302 4.32 -9.63 30.09
C PRO A 302 5.66 -10.27 30.47
N THR A 303 5.76 -10.81 31.67
CA THR A 303 6.89 -11.66 32.07
C THR A 303 6.78 -12.95 31.25
N SER A 304 7.84 -13.34 30.55
CA SER A 304 7.92 -14.62 29.86
C SER A 304 7.66 -15.73 30.91
N VAL A 305 6.52 -16.42 30.77
CA VAL A 305 6.22 -17.61 31.55
C VAL A 305 7.10 -18.75 31.04
N GLY A 306 8.24 -18.93 31.68
CA GLY A 306 9.17 -20.01 31.44
C GLY A 306 9.90 -20.28 32.74
N GLY A 307 9.32 -21.08 33.64
CA GLY A 307 9.95 -21.50 34.90
C GLY A 307 8.91 -21.99 35.91
N GLU A 308 8.76 -23.31 36.00
CA GLU A 308 8.04 -23.96 37.08
C GLU A 308 8.59 -23.48 38.41
N GLN A 309 7.81 -22.77 39.21
CA GLN A 309 8.05 -22.63 40.63
C GLN A 309 7.15 -23.61 41.40
N GLN A 310 7.77 -24.69 41.87
CA GLN A 310 7.19 -25.55 42.89
C GLN A 310 6.89 -24.69 44.11
N ILE A 311 5.62 -24.64 44.49
CA ILE A 311 5.18 -24.07 45.74
C ILE A 311 5.48 -25.14 46.82
N SER A 312 6.53 -24.90 47.61
CA SER A 312 6.83 -25.65 48.81
C SER A 312 5.87 -25.23 49.93
N ILE A 313 4.93 -26.07 50.26
CA ILE A 313 4.02 -25.86 51.39
C ILE A 313 4.76 -26.35 52.66
N ASN A 314 5.33 -25.42 53.42
CA ASN A 314 5.81 -25.72 54.76
C ASN A 314 4.62 -25.78 55.72
N GLY A 315 4.22 -27.01 56.07
CA GLY A 315 3.33 -27.30 57.15
C GLY A 315 4.04 -27.13 58.50
N GLY A 316 3.70 -26.10 59.25
CA GLY A 316 4.06 -25.95 60.67
C GLY A 316 2.98 -26.56 61.53
N SER A 317 3.27 -27.77 62.08
CA SER A 317 2.49 -28.37 63.12
C SER A 317 2.73 -27.62 64.45
N GLN A 318 1.69 -27.18 65.06
CA GLN A 318 1.70 -26.96 66.53
C GLN A 318 0.75 -27.97 67.20
N SER A 319 1.30 -28.83 68.01
CA SER A 319 0.56 -29.69 68.97
C SER A 319 0.41 -28.97 70.31
N PRO A 320 -0.61 -29.32 71.04
CA PRO A 320 -1.04 -28.61 72.26
C PRO A 320 -0.40 -29.16 73.54
N ILE A 321 -0.28 -28.29 74.51
CA ILE A 321 -0.51 -28.57 75.91
C ILE A 321 -1.36 -27.46 76.48
#